data_8a9b82f794f55f918dfa1bf9c5fea759
#
_entry.id   8a9b82f794f55f918dfa1bf9c5fea759
#
_cell.length_a   1.000
_cell.length_b   1.000
_cell.length_c   1.000
_cell.angle_alpha   90.00
_cell.angle_beta   90.00
_cell.angle_gamma   90.00
#
_symmetry.space_group_name_H-M   'P 1'
#
loop_
_entity.id
_entity.type
_entity.pdbx_description
1 polymer ?
#
loop_
_entity_poly.entity_id
_entity_poly.type
_entity_poly.pdbx_seq_one_letter_code
_entity_poly.pdbx_strand_id
1 'polypeptide(L)'
;RLNSLVSHETMLVNEKFRSQYSSQFKCFMFLGTNKPVKITDAKSGLIRRLIDVEPTGEKIPAKKYRDLVAKVDFELGGIAWHCKEVYEQNKHLYDDYIPTRMLGASNDFYNFMLDSFYIFKKEDGVSLKRAWAMYNTYNDEAKVAYPYSRRAFREELMNYFEEYKERAETVNGERVRS
;
A
#
# COMPACT_ATOMS: atom_id res chain seq x y z
N ARG A 1 12.23 -1.63 11.15
CA ARG A 1 13.34 -2.51 10.64
C ARG A 1 13.19 -2.90 9.18
N LEU A 2 11.97 -3.26 8.70
CA LEU A 2 11.79 -3.60 7.29
C LEU A 2 12.11 -2.41 6.37
N ASN A 3 11.63 -1.21 6.70
CA ASN A 3 11.93 0.00 5.95
C ASN A 3 13.43 0.26 5.85
N SER A 4 14.14 0.17 6.97
CA SER A 4 15.60 0.37 7.02
C SER A 4 16.36 -0.67 6.18
N LEU A 5 15.89 -1.92 6.19
CA LEU A 5 16.49 -2.98 5.38
C LEU A 5 16.30 -2.72 3.87
N VAL A 6 15.09 -2.36 3.45
CA VAL A 6 14.76 -2.08 2.04
C VAL A 6 15.38 -0.75 1.56
N SER A 7 15.59 0.21 2.47
CA SER A 7 16.31 1.46 2.17
C SER A 7 17.82 1.31 2.20
N HIS A 8 18.34 0.11 2.44
CA HIS A 8 19.77 -0.16 2.55
C HIS A 8 20.48 0.73 3.61
N GLU A 9 19.77 1.01 4.71
CA GLU A 9 20.36 1.74 5.83
C GLU A 9 21.32 0.85 6.61
N THR A 10 22.29 1.48 7.29
CA THR A 10 23.16 0.76 8.22
C THR A 10 22.35 0.27 9.42
N MET A 11 22.38 -1.02 9.67
CA MET A 11 21.64 -1.68 10.74
C MET A 11 22.59 -2.34 11.73
N LEU A 12 22.25 -2.24 13.00
CA LEU A 12 22.94 -2.98 14.05
C LEU A 12 22.49 -4.44 14.03
N VAL A 13 23.43 -5.34 13.82
CA VAL A 13 23.23 -6.79 13.83
C VAL A 13 23.67 -7.33 15.17
N ASN A 14 22.77 -8.06 15.82
CA ASN A 14 23.06 -8.71 17.11
C ASN A 14 22.86 -10.21 16.92
N GLU A 15 23.99 -10.92 16.84
CA GLU A 15 24.00 -12.38 16.78
C GLU A 15 24.22 -12.94 18.19
N LYS A 16 23.49 -14.02 18.51
CA LYS A 16 23.66 -14.69 19.78
C LYS A 16 25.09 -15.22 19.93
N PHE A 17 25.73 -14.90 21.05
CA PHE A 17 27.11 -15.26 21.37
C PHE A 17 28.22 -14.61 20.51
N ARG A 18 27.92 -13.50 19.81
CA ARG A 18 28.89 -12.71 19.06
C ARG A 18 28.81 -11.24 19.44
N SER A 19 29.90 -10.52 19.17
CA SER A 19 29.91 -9.05 19.31
C SER A 19 28.97 -8.42 18.30
N GLN A 20 28.26 -7.39 18.72
CA GLN A 20 27.42 -6.59 17.84
C GLN A 20 28.27 -5.90 16.77
N TYR A 21 27.77 -5.87 15.56
CA TYR A 21 28.39 -5.17 14.45
C TYR A 21 27.34 -4.42 13.63
N SER A 22 27.78 -3.36 12.94
CA SER A 22 26.93 -2.60 12.02
C SER A 22 27.18 -3.06 10.61
N SER A 23 26.10 -3.28 9.85
CA SER A 23 26.18 -3.69 8.45
C SER A 23 25.09 -3.04 7.60
N GLN A 24 25.39 -2.84 6.33
CA GLN A 24 24.46 -2.40 5.32
C GLN A 24 24.12 -3.57 4.41
N PHE A 25 22.82 -3.93 4.35
CA PHE A 25 22.34 -5.02 3.51
C PHE A 25 21.80 -4.45 2.20
N LYS A 26 22.43 -4.84 1.09
CA LYS A 26 21.93 -4.56 -0.27
C LYS A 26 21.22 -5.80 -0.78
N CYS A 27 19.92 -5.88 -0.56
CA CYS A 27 19.13 -7.03 -0.94
C CYS A 27 17.79 -6.62 -1.54
N PHE A 28 17.27 -7.46 -2.41
CA PHE A 28 15.88 -7.46 -2.83
C PHE A 28 15.15 -8.55 -2.04
N MET A 29 13.95 -8.27 -1.55
CA MET A 29 13.22 -9.19 -0.69
C MET A 29 11.98 -9.71 -1.38
N PHE A 30 11.81 -11.02 -1.39
CA PHE A 30 10.57 -11.68 -1.76
C PHE A 30 9.83 -12.15 -0.50
N LEU A 31 8.57 -11.78 -0.39
CA LEU A 31 7.70 -12.18 0.72
C LEU A 31 6.52 -12.96 0.17
N GLY A 32 6.40 -14.22 0.56
CA GLY A 32 5.23 -15.05 0.26
C GLY A 32 4.21 -14.98 1.39
N THR A 33 2.94 -14.71 1.06
CA THR A 33 1.85 -14.68 2.03
C THR A 33 0.56 -15.18 1.40
N ASN A 34 -0.28 -15.84 2.20
CA ASN A 34 -1.61 -16.29 1.78
C ASN A 34 -2.68 -15.21 1.97
N LYS A 35 -2.34 -14.10 2.59
CA LYS A 35 -3.26 -12.98 2.82
C LYS A 35 -2.52 -11.68 2.51
N PRO A 36 -3.22 -10.66 2.01
CA PRO A 36 -2.63 -9.35 1.83
C PRO A 36 -1.99 -8.82 3.12
N VAL A 37 -0.84 -8.18 3.00
CA VAL A 37 -0.19 -7.51 4.13
C VAL A 37 -1.04 -6.30 4.52
N LYS A 38 -1.47 -6.23 5.77
CA LYS A 38 -2.26 -5.09 6.24
C LYS A 38 -1.38 -3.84 6.31
N ILE A 39 -1.72 -2.84 5.50
CA ILE A 39 -1.07 -1.54 5.47
C ILE A 39 -2.01 -0.56 6.16
N THR A 40 -1.66 -0.14 7.37
CA THR A 40 -2.51 0.71 8.21
C THR A 40 -2.21 2.20 8.08
N ASP A 41 -1.17 2.56 7.37
CA ASP A 41 -0.68 3.93 7.25
C ASP A 41 -0.36 4.24 5.78
N ALA A 42 -1.20 5.08 5.16
CA ALA A 42 -1.04 5.49 3.77
C ALA A 42 0.25 6.31 3.53
N LYS A 43 0.77 6.98 4.57
CA LYS A 43 2.07 7.68 4.52
C LYS A 43 3.26 6.77 4.80
N SER A 44 3.02 5.51 5.12
CA SER A 44 4.10 4.56 5.37
C SER A 44 5.06 4.55 4.19
N GLY A 45 6.30 4.91 4.44
CA GLY A 45 7.36 4.76 3.45
C GLY A 45 7.50 3.33 2.91
N LEU A 46 6.82 2.36 3.55
CA LEU A 46 6.73 0.97 3.12
C LEU A 46 5.94 0.83 1.81
N ILE A 47 4.82 1.54 1.64
CA ILE A 47 3.96 1.43 0.45
C ILE A 47 4.76 1.65 -0.84
N ARG A 48 5.59 2.68 -0.88
CA ARG A 48 6.43 3.02 -2.04
C ARG A 48 7.53 1.99 -2.35
N ARG A 49 7.70 0.99 -1.48
CA ARG A 49 8.73 -0.05 -1.58
C ARG A 49 8.15 -1.44 -1.81
N LEU A 50 6.83 -1.53 -1.90
CA LEU A 50 6.13 -2.79 -2.13
C LEU A 50 5.69 -2.88 -3.58
N ILE A 51 5.98 -4.02 -4.18
CA ILE A 51 5.41 -4.44 -5.46
C ILE A 51 4.60 -5.69 -5.15
N ASP A 52 3.29 -5.62 -5.34
CA ASP A 52 2.41 -6.77 -5.16
C ASP A 52 2.36 -7.61 -6.44
N VAL A 53 2.56 -8.90 -6.27
CA VAL A 53 2.47 -9.87 -7.36
C VAL A 53 1.43 -10.91 -6.98
N GLU A 54 0.36 -10.98 -7.75
CA GLU A 54 -0.68 -11.98 -7.57
C GLU A 54 -0.50 -13.11 -8.59
N PRO A 55 -0.39 -14.36 -8.13
CA PRO A 55 -0.45 -15.52 -9.01
C PRO A 55 -1.82 -15.60 -9.69
N THR A 56 -1.87 -16.11 -10.92
CA THR A 56 -3.11 -16.30 -11.68
C THR A 56 -4.09 -17.26 -11.02
N GLY A 57 -3.66 -18.01 -10.02
CA GLY A 57 -4.46 -19.06 -9.36
C GLY A 57 -4.60 -20.34 -10.18
N GLU A 58 -4.02 -20.40 -11.37
CA GLU A 58 -4.00 -21.61 -12.18
C GLU A 58 -3.17 -22.70 -11.52
N LYS A 59 -3.78 -23.85 -11.32
CA LYS A 59 -3.11 -25.01 -10.72
C LYS A 59 -2.43 -25.83 -11.79
N ILE A 60 -1.12 -26.01 -11.65
CA ILE A 60 -0.36 -26.92 -12.49
C ILE A 60 -0.60 -28.35 -12.01
N PRO A 61 -1.06 -29.27 -12.88
CA PRO A 61 -1.21 -30.68 -12.50
C PRO A 61 0.10 -31.28 -12.00
N ALA A 62 0.05 -32.03 -10.90
CA ALA A 62 1.24 -32.60 -10.26
C ALA A 62 2.13 -33.42 -11.22
N LYS A 63 1.53 -34.09 -12.21
CA LYS A 63 2.24 -34.84 -13.24
C LYS A 63 3.12 -33.95 -14.12
N LYS A 64 2.67 -32.70 -14.42
CA LYS A 64 3.41 -31.73 -15.25
C LYS A 64 4.39 -30.88 -14.44
N TYR A 65 4.24 -30.86 -13.13
CA TYR A 65 5.04 -29.97 -12.28
C TYR A 65 6.54 -30.29 -12.32
N ARG A 66 6.91 -31.58 -12.25
CA ARG A 66 8.32 -32.01 -12.29
C ARG A 66 8.99 -31.65 -13.61
N ASP A 67 8.30 -31.89 -14.73
CA ASP A 67 8.82 -31.56 -16.05
C ASP A 67 9.00 -30.06 -16.23
N LEU A 68 8.06 -29.27 -15.68
CA LEU A 68 8.13 -27.82 -15.71
C LEU A 68 9.32 -27.29 -14.90
N VAL A 69 9.53 -27.82 -13.68
CA VAL A 69 10.68 -27.42 -12.84
C VAL A 69 12.00 -27.74 -13.55
N ALA A 70 12.14 -28.93 -14.13
CA ALA A 70 13.35 -29.30 -14.89
C ALA A 70 13.59 -28.37 -16.09
N LYS A 71 12.53 -27.94 -16.79
CA LYS A 71 12.62 -26.96 -17.88
C LYS A 71 13.05 -25.57 -17.35
N VAL A 72 12.47 -25.11 -16.24
CA VAL A 72 12.86 -23.84 -15.62
C VAL A 72 14.34 -23.85 -15.27
N ASP A 73 14.82 -24.92 -14.63
CA ASP A 73 16.24 -25.06 -14.27
C ASP A 73 17.16 -25.03 -15.51
N PHE A 74 16.74 -25.63 -16.59
CA PHE A 74 17.48 -25.62 -17.86
C PHE A 74 17.47 -24.23 -18.52
N GLU A 75 16.35 -23.49 -18.41
CA GLU A 75 16.14 -22.22 -19.10
C GLU A 75 16.49 -20.99 -18.24
N LEU A 76 17.06 -21.17 -17.05
CA LEU A 76 17.34 -20.07 -16.10
C LEU A 76 18.05 -18.87 -16.76
N GLY A 77 19.02 -19.10 -17.64
CA GLY A 77 19.73 -18.04 -18.35
C GLY A 77 18.82 -17.23 -19.28
N GLY A 78 17.95 -17.93 -20.04
CA GLY A 78 16.96 -17.30 -20.91
C GLY A 78 15.90 -16.52 -20.12
N ILE A 79 15.42 -17.09 -19.00
CA ILE A 79 14.49 -16.43 -18.10
C ILE A 79 15.11 -15.15 -17.51
N ALA A 80 16.35 -15.22 -17.02
CA ALA A 80 17.04 -14.06 -16.47
C ALA A 80 17.24 -12.95 -17.52
N TRP A 81 17.62 -13.34 -18.73
CA TRP A 81 17.75 -12.40 -19.84
C TRP A 81 16.41 -11.73 -20.19
N HIS A 82 15.34 -12.51 -20.32
CA HIS A 82 14.01 -11.99 -20.57
C HIS A 82 13.53 -11.01 -19.48
N CYS A 83 13.72 -11.38 -18.21
CA CYS A 83 13.40 -10.49 -17.09
C CYS A 83 14.18 -9.18 -17.16
N LYS A 84 15.46 -9.23 -17.52
CA LYS A 84 16.26 -8.01 -17.72
C LYS A 84 15.71 -7.13 -18.83
N GLU A 85 15.40 -7.71 -20.00
CA GLU A 85 14.82 -6.95 -21.12
C GLU A 85 13.49 -6.31 -20.75
N VAL A 86 12.58 -7.06 -20.14
CA VAL A 86 11.29 -6.54 -19.65
C VAL A 86 11.49 -5.41 -18.66
N TYR A 87 12.42 -5.56 -17.71
CA TYR A 87 12.73 -4.51 -16.75
C TYR A 87 13.25 -3.24 -17.43
N GLU A 88 14.23 -3.35 -18.33
CA GLU A 88 14.79 -2.18 -19.02
C GLU A 88 13.76 -1.43 -19.85
N GLN A 89 12.80 -2.14 -20.44
CA GLN A 89 11.72 -1.54 -21.20
C GLN A 89 10.65 -0.85 -20.33
N ASN A 90 10.43 -1.35 -19.11
CA ASN A 90 9.30 -0.96 -18.28
C ASN A 90 9.70 -0.32 -16.92
N LYS A 91 10.99 -0.11 -16.66
CA LYS A 91 11.46 0.42 -15.37
C LYS A 91 10.82 1.76 -14.99
N HIS A 92 10.47 2.59 -15.97
CA HIS A 92 9.78 3.86 -15.75
C HIS A 92 8.38 3.72 -15.12
N LEU A 93 7.75 2.55 -15.24
CA LEU A 93 6.44 2.27 -14.64
C LEU A 93 6.52 2.04 -13.12
N TYR A 94 7.71 1.84 -12.58
CA TYR A 94 7.90 1.59 -11.14
C TYR A 94 8.12 2.85 -10.32
N ASP A 95 8.41 3.98 -10.96
CA ASP A 95 8.68 5.24 -10.26
C ASP A 95 7.47 5.73 -9.46
N ASP A 96 6.26 5.57 -10.04
CA ASP A 96 4.98 5.96 -9.41
C ASP A 96 4.09 4.75 -9.07
N TYR A 97 4.69 3.55 -8.97
CA TYR A 97 3.92 2.34 -8.70
C TYR A 97 3.31 2.36 -7.29
N ILE A 98 2.02 2.08 -7.21
CA ILE A 98 1.27 1.93 -5.98
C ILE A 98 0.62 0.55 -5.97
N PRO A 99 0.80 -0.28 -4.91
CA PRO A 99 0.19 -1.61 -4.80
C PRO A 99 -1.31 -1.49 -4.46
N THR A 100 -2.11 -1.05 -5.44
CA THR A 100 -3.53 -0.68 -5.26
C THR A 100 -4.39 -1.85 -4.78
N ARG A 101 -4.12 -3.06 -5.26
CA ARG A 101 -4.86 -4.26 -4.83
C ARG A 101 -4.58 -4.62 -3.39
N MET A 102 -3.32 -4.58 -2.98
CA MET A 102 -2.93 -4.83 -1.59
C MET A 102 -3.52 -3.78 -0.65
N LEU A 103 -3.50 -2.52 -1.05
CA LEU A 103 -4.14 -1.43 -0.31
C LEU A 103 -5.64 -1.65 -0.21
N GLY A 104 -6.33 -1.92 -1.32
CA GLY A 104 -7.76 -2.18 -1.34
C GLY A 104 -8.18 -3.40 -0.52
N ALA A 105 -7.36 -4.46 -0.50
CA ALA A 105 -7.66 -5.66 0.28
C ALA A 105 -7.39 -5.50 1.80
N SER A 106 -6.68 -4.45 2.22
CA SER A 106 -6.22 -4.30 3.60
C SER A 106 -6.56 -2.97 4.25
N ASN A 107 -7.07 -1.99 3.50
CA ASN A 107 -7.33 -0.64 3.98
C ASN A 107 -8.72 -0.15 3.55
N ASP A 108 -9.69 -0.29 4.45
CA ASP A 108 -11.07 0.15 4.21
C ASP A 108 -11.16 1.67 3.98
N PHE A 109 -10.29 2.45 4.60
CA PHE A 109 -10.25 3.89 4.37
C PHE A 109 -9.78 4.25 2.96
N TYR A 110 -8.82 3.53 2.44
CA TYR A 110 -8.39 3.69 1.04
C TYR A 110 -9.54 3.40 0.07
N ASN A 111 -10.30 2.32 0.30
CA ASN A 111 -11.47 2.00 -0.50
C ASN A 111 -12.53 3.11 -0.43
N PHE A 112 -12.81 3.62 0.77
CA PHE A 112 -13.68 4.79 0.94
C PHE A 112 -13.21 6.00 0.12
N MET A 113 -11.91 6.28 0.12
CA MET A 113 -11.34 7.39 -0.67
C MET A 113 -11.50 7.15 -2.17
N LEU A 114 -11.30 5.93 -2.66
CA LEU A 114 -11.53 5.59 -4.06
C LEU A 114 -12.99 5.79 -4.47
N ASP A 115 -13.94 5.29 -3.67
CA ASP A 115 -15.37 5.40 -3.94
C ASP A 115 -15.85 6.86 -3.90
N SER A 116 -15.24 7.68 -3.04
CA SER A 116 -15.60 9.08 -2.86
C SER A 116 -14.85 10.03 -3.81
N PHE A 117 -13.85 9.55 -4.54
CA PHE A 117 -12.91 10.37 -5.33
C PHE A 117 -13.64 11.31 -6.33
N TYR A 118 -14.59 10.80 -7.07
CA TYR A 118 -15.31 11.59 -8.07
C TYR A 118 -16.11 12.73 -7.44
N ILE A 119 -16.67 12.50 -6.25
CA ILE A 119 -17.44 13.52 -5.52
C ILE A 119 -16.50 14.62 -5.07
N PHE A 120 -15.37 14.26 -4.44
CA PHE A 120 -14.39 15.21 -3.94
C PHE A 120 -13.75 16.02 -5.08
N LYS A 121 -13.45 15.39 -6.20
CA LYS A 121 -12.88 16.05 -7.38
C LYS A 121 -13.87 16.98 -8.04
N LYS A 122 -15.14 16.59 -8.18
CA LYS A 122 -16.17 17.41 -8.82
C LYS A 122 -16.48 18.69 -8.03
N GLU A 123 -16.38 18.63 -6.71
CA GLU A 123 -16.70 19.74 -5.82
C GLU A 123 -15.46 20.56 -5.43
N ASP A 124 -14.29 20.23 -5.97
CA ASP A 124 -13.00 20.88 -5.66
C ASP A 124 -12.71 20.94 -4.13
N GLY A 125 -13.17 19.90 -3.44
CA GLY A 125 -12.97 19.75 -2.01
C GLY A 125 -14.20 19.22 -1.29
N VAL A 126 -14.08 19.07 0.02
CA VAL A 126 -15.16 18.58 0.87
C VAL A 126 -15.03 19.14 2.29
N SER A 127 -16.15 19.46 2.93
CA SER A 127 -16.12 19.80 4.34
C SER A 127 -15.89 18.55 5.20
N LEU A 128 -15.15 18.68 6.30
CA LEU A 128 -14.89 17.58 7.23
C LEU A 128 -16.18 16.92 7.75
N LYS A 129 -17.22 17.73 7.98
CA LYS A 129 -18.53 17.23 8.43
C LYS A 129 -19.17 16.31 7.38
N ARG A 130 -19.14 16.73 6.11
CA ARG A 130 -19.71 15.95 5.01
C ARG A 130 -18.90 14.67 4.74
N ALA A 131 -17.57 14.80 4.69
CA ALA A 131 -16.70 13.63 4.51
C ALA A 131 -16.90 12.61 5.64
N TRP A 132 -17.06 13.06 6.87
CA TRP A 132 -17.37 12.18 8.00
C TRP A 132 -18.72 11.48 7.87
N ALA A 133 -19.77 12.19 7.43
CA ALA A 133 -21.07 11.57 7.18
C ALA A 133 -20.99 10.50 6.08
N MET A 134 -20.29 10.79 4.98
CA MET A 134 -20.06 9.82 3.89
C MET A 134 -19.29 8.60 4.38
N TYR A 135 -18.26 8.82 5.21
CA TYR A 135 -17.47 7.72 5.77
C TYR A 135 -18.29 6.80 6.67
N ASN A 136 -19.19 7.35 7.49
CA ASN A 136 -20.07 6.53 8.31
C ASN A 136 -21.04 5.70 7.45
N THR A 137 -21.65 6.29 6.42
CA THR A 137 -22.49 5.58 5.48
C THR A 137 -21.72 4.43 4.80
N TYR A 138 -20.52 4.71 4.31
CA TYR A 138 -19.64 3.69 3.74
C TYR A 138 -19.35 2.54 4.71
N ASN A 139 -19.02 2.86 5.97
CA ASN A 139 -18.72 1.84 6.98
C ASN A 139 -19.92 0.94 7.27
N ASP A 140 -21.12 1.51 7.31
CA ASP A 140 -22.36 0.77 7.54
C ASP A 140 -22.67 -0.18 6.37
N GLU A 141 -22.51 0.30 5.14
CA GLU A 141 -22.73 -0.46 3.91
C GLU A 141 -21.67 -1.57 3.71
N ALA A 142 -20.39 -1.23 3.88
CA ALA A 142 -19.28 -2.14 3.72
C ALA A 142 -19.05 -3.05 4.94
N LYS A 143 -19.82 -2.87 6.02
CA LYS A 143 -19.70 -3.62 7.30
C LYS A 143 -18.27 -3.62 7.84
N VAL A 144 -17.64 -2.45 7.85
CA VAL A 144 -16.26 -2.31 8.33
C VAL A 144 -16.18 -2.67 9.80
N ALA A 145 -15.38 -3.67 10.14
CA ALA A 145 -15.31 -4.20 11.50
C ALA A 145 -14.71 -3.22 12.52
N TYR A 146 -13.76 -2.38 12.09
CA TYR A 146 -13.04 -1.44 12.96
C TYR A 146 -12.89 -0.08 12.26
N PRO A 147 -13.98 0.71 12.19
CA PRO A 147 -13.94 2.02 11.57
C PRO A 147 -13.07 2.99 12.40
N TYR A 148 -12.49 3.97 11.73
CA TYR A 148 -11.72 5.00 12.43
C TYR A 148 -12.60 5.85 13.33
N SER A 149 -12.03 6.26 14.46
CA SER A 149 -12.62 7.34 15.26
C SER A 149 -12.59 8.64 14.46
N ARG A 150 -13.46 9.61 14.82
CA ARG A 150 -13.52 10.91 14.13
C ARG A 150 -12.16 11.62 14.09
N ARG A 151 -11.35 11.47 15.12
CA ARG A 151 -10.00 12.06 15.17
C ARG A 151 -9.07 11.36 14.18
N ALA A 152 -9.00 10.03 14.20
CA ALA A 152 -8.17 9.25 13.28
C ALA A 152 -8.61 9.45 11.83
N PHE A 153 -9.92 9.51 11.57
CA PHE A 153 -10.48 9.84 10.26
C PHE A 153 -9.99 11.19 9.76
N ARG A 154 -10.04 12.24 10.57
CA ARG A 154 -9.55 13.59 10.20
C ARG A 154 -8.07 13.54 9.85
N GLU A 155 -7.26 12.94 10.72
CA GLU A 155 -5.81 12.83 10.52
C GLU A 155 -5.47 12.08 9.22
N GLU A 156 -6.20 11.01 8.92
CA GLU A 156 -5.99 10.23 7.70
C GLU A 156 -6.53 10.94 6.46
N LEU A 157 -7.69 11.56 6.53
CA LEU A 157 -8.28 12.31 5.41
C LEU A 157 -7.35 13.42 4.91
N MET A 158 -6.70 14.14 5.83
CA MET A 158 -5.76 15.22 5.49
C MET A 158 -4.57 14.73 4.65
N ASN A 159 -4.28 13.41 4.66
CA ASN A 159 -3.20 12.84 3.87
C ASN A 159 -3.52 12.76 2.37
N TYR A 160 -4.79 12.86 2.00
CA TYR A 160 -5.29 12.75 0.63
C TYR A 160 -5.60 14.08 -0.05
N PHE A 161 -5.47 15.19 0.69
CA PHE A 161 -5.72 16.54 0.17
C PHE A 161 -4.45 17.39 0.26
N GLU A 162 -4.21 18.22 -0.76
CA GLU A 162 -3.06 19.13 -0.81
C GLU A 162 -3.20 20.26 0.20
N GLU A 163 -4.43 20.76 0.37
CA GLU A 163 -4.72 21.87 1.28
C GLU A 163 -5.81 21.49 2.28
N TYR A 164 -5.58 21.88 3.54
CA TYR A 164 -6.57 21.84 4.59
C TYR A 164 -6.70 23.24 5.19
N LYS A 165 -7.92 23.78 5.16
CA LYS A 165 -8.23 25.10 5.73
C LYS A 165 -9.27 24.96 6.83
N GLU A 166 -8.95 25.36 8.05
CA GLU A 166 -9.96 25.56 9.08
C GLU A 166 -10.74 26.84 8.75
N ARG A 167 -11.94 26.68 8.21
CA ARG A 167 -12.86 27.79 8.02
C ARG A 167 -13.93 27.77 9.12
N ALA A 168 -14.11 28.89 9.79
CA ALA A 168 -15.32 29.14 10.59
C ALA A 168 -16.39 29.62 9.62
N GLU A 169 -17.44 28.85 9.40
CA GLU A 169 -18.62 29.31 8.68
C GLU A 169 -19.58 29.97 9.65
N THR A 170 -20.15 31.11 9.25
CA THR A 170 -21.22 31.75 9.98
C THR A 170 -22.55 31.25 9.41
N VAL A 171 -23.21 30.37 10.13
CA VAL A 171 -24.54 29.86 9.78
C VAL A 171 -25.53 30.52 10.71
N ASN A 172 -26.51 31.26 10.15
CA ASN A 172 -27.55 32.00 10.92
C ASN A 172 -27.02 32.99 11.99
N GLY A 173 -25.85 33.59 11.72
CA GLY A 173 -25.26 34.57 12.63
C GLY A 173 -24.36 33.95 13.72
N GLU A 174 -24.29 32.67 13.85
CA GLU A 174 -23.39 31.97 14.76
C GLU A 174 -22.18 31.39 14.05
N ARG A 175 -20.99 31.55 14.63
CA ARG A 175 -19.73 30.98 14.12
C ARG A 175 -19.69 29.48 14.42
N VAL A 176 -19.90 28.66 13.41
CA VAL A 176 -19.75 27.20 13.50
C VAL A 176 -18.35 26.83 12.97
N ARG A 177 -17.54 26.22 13.81
CA ARG A 177 -16.28 25.57 13.33
C ARG A 177 -16.64 24.27 12.63
N SER A 178 -16.37 24.21 11.33
CA SER A 178 -16.47 22.97 10.55
C SER A 178 -15.30 22.03 10.85
#